data_079d393cf5d8b257f5d3f1829373b04e
#
_entry.id   079d393cf5d8b257f5d3f1829373b04e
#
_cell.length_a   1.000
_cell.length_b   1.000
_cell.length_c   1.000
_cell.angle_alpha   90.00
_cell.angle_beta   90.00
_cell.angle_gamma   90.00
#
_symmetry.space_group_name_H-M   'P 1'
#
loop_
_entity.id
_entity.type
_entity.pdbx_description
1 polymer ?
#
loop_
_entity_poly.entity_id
_entity_poly.type
_entity_poly.pdbx_seq_one_letter_code
_entity_poly.pdbx_strand_id
1 'polypeptide(L)'
;KKKKKTSKLQAIKIDNNKDTVPIVAIIDTDGLKATKIIQSPKLNRKKQKLKLISQNSVNNLNPEISILSITNDLELNQLQISGYSIKGVKVEARVLGGKVFSGSILDNAWNITLPNSLISGEQVLIANLIDKLGKIVAKDQINIYGEILKNAGNKTLLVVQKGDALWKIAYQRLGGGEKYVDIIKLNKNKINNPDLIFPKQLFILP
;
A
#
# COMPACT_ATOMS: atom_id res chain seq x y z
N LYS A 1 31.09 13.03 -31.72
CA LYS A 1 31.70 12.52 -30.46
C LYS A 1 30.63 12.58 -29.35
N LYS A 2 30.00 11.46 -29.01
CA LYS A 2 29.08 11.34 -27.89
C LYS A 2 29.86 11.17 -26.60
N LYS A 3 29.76 12.11 -25.67
CA LYS A 3 30.30 11.99 -24.30
C LYS A 3 29.44 10.98 -23.51
N LYS A 4 30.06 9.89 -23.09
CA LYS A 4 29.50 9.01 -22.04
C LYS A 4 29.47 9.76 -20.72
N LYS A 5 28.29 10.00 -20.14
CA LYS A 5 28.13 10.43 -18.75
C LYS A 5 28.33 9.22 -17.84
N THR A 6 29.36 9.26 -17.05
CA THR A 6 29.60 8.31 -15.96
C THR A 6 28.82 8.77 -14.74
N SER A 7 27.90 7.94 -14.25
CA SER A 7 27.19 8.15 -12.99
C SER A 7 28.17 8.02 -11.82
N LYS A 8 28.20 9.03 -10.95
CA LYS A 8 28.99 9.01 -9.71
C LYS A 8 28.10 8.45 -8.59
N LEU A 9 28.48 7.29 -8.07
CA LEU A 9 27.96 6.77 -6.81
C LEU A 9 28.52 7.60 -5.65
N GLN A 10 27.67 8.26 -4.90
CA GLN A 10 28.05 8.87 -3.63
C GLN A 10 27.64 7.94 -2.49
N ALA A 11 28.62 7.46 -1.73
CA ALA A 11 28.40 6.75 -0.49
C ALA A 11 28.22 7.76 0.66
N ILE A 12 27.10 7.71 1.34
CA ILE A 12 26.87 8.49 2.56
C ILE A 12 27.42 7.67 3.72
N LYS A 13 28.41 8.24 4.44
CA LYS A 13 28.98 7.68 5.65
C LYS A 13 28.00 7.94 6.80
N ILE A 14 27.40 6.89 7.33
CA ILE A 14 26.52 6.99 8.52
C ILE A 14 27.37 6.67 9.74
N ASP A 15 27.31 7.56 10.73
CA ASP A 15 28.07 7.49 11.98
C ASP A 15 27.59 6.30 12.82
N ASN A 16 28.54 5.48 13.28
CA ASN A 16 28.28 4.25 14.03
C ASN A 16 28.02 4.56 15.50
N ASN A 17 26.76 4.75 15.87
CA ASN A 17 26.38 4.59 17.28
C ASN A 17 25.96 3.13 17.53
N LYS A 18 26.39 2.56 18.64
CA LYS A 18 26.52 1.11 18.90
C LYS A 18 25.26 0.24 18.82
N ASP A 19 24.08 0.81 18.53
CA ASP A 19 22.79 0.08 18.55
C ASP A 19 21.94 0.21 17.28
N THR A 20 22.45 0.80 16.20
CA THR A 20 21.71 0.94 14.96
C THR A 20 22.18 -0.06 13.91
N VAL A 21 21.20 -0.75 13.32
CA VAL A 21 21.41 -1.63 12.16
C VAL A 21 21.78 -0.76 10.95
N PRO A 22 22.83 -1.04 10.20
CA PRO A 22 23.20 -0.23 9.04
C PRO A 22 22.11 -0.28 7.98
N ILE A 23 21.60 0.89 7.60
CA ILE A 23 20.69 1.06 6.48
C ILE A 23 21.54 1.39 5.26
N VAL A 24 21.49 0.55 4.24
CA VAL A 24 22.11 0.85 2.94
C VAL A 24 21.01 1.36 2.01
N ALA A 25 21.03 2.65 1.73
CA ALA A 25 20.21 3.24 0.69
C ALA A 25 21.05 3.36 -0.59
N ILE A 26 20.59 2.78 -1.67
CA ILE A 26 21.16 2.98 -3.01
C ILE A 26 20.28 4.02 -3.70
N ILE A 27 20.82 5.22 -3.93
CA ILE A 27 20.16 6.29 -4.67
C ILE A 27 20.72 6.26 -6.09
N ASP A 28 19.87 6.02 -7.06
CA ASP A 28 20.19 6.21 -8.47
C ASP A 28 19.95 7.67 -8.85
N THR A 29 20.97 8.34 -9.40
CA THR A 29 20.93 9.76 -9.71
C THR A 29 20.19 10.12 -11.00
N ASP A 30 19.71 9.13 -11.75
CA ASP A 30 19.04 9.35 -13.04
C ASP A 30 17.50 9.26 -12.97
N GLY A 31 16.92 9.61 -11.82
CA GLY A 31 15.48 9.80 -11.66
C GLY A 31 14.82 8.79 -10.73
N LEU A 32 14.68 9.23 -9.51
CA LEU A 32 13.61 8.88 -8.55
C LEU A 32 13.08 7.43 -8.59
N LYS A 33 13.92 6.46 -8.26
CA LYS A 33 13.43 5.14 -7.87
C LYS A 33 14.06 4.74 -6.55
N ALA A 34 13.31 4.96 -5.47
CA ALA A 34 13.65 4.40 -4.17
C ALA A 34 13.49 2.88 -4.22
N THR A 35 14.59 2.15 -4.26
CA THR A 35 14.59 0.69 -4.25
C THR A 35 14.78 0.21 -2.82
N LYS A 36 13.72 -0.33 -2.26
CA LYS A 36 13.57 -1.21 -1.11
C LYS A 36 14.69 -1.20 -0.04
N ILE A 37 14.38 -0.65 1.11
CA ILE A 37 15.16 -0.81 2.34
C ILE A 37 14.99 -2.24 2.86
N ILE A 38 16.08 -3.02 2.92
CA ILE A 38 16.08 -4.34 3.54
C ILE A 38 16.73 -4.21 4.90
N GLN A 39 15.94 -4.37 5.97
CA GLN A 39 16.47 -4.55 7.32
C GLN A 39 16.90 -6.01 7.52
N SER A 40 18.15 -6.24 7.84
CA SER A 40 18.64 -7.57 8.22
C SER A 40 18.51 -7.76 9.73
N PRO A 41 17.97 -8.91 10.21
CA PRO A 41 18.02 -9.25 11.62
C PRO A 41 19.46 -9.53 12.04
N LYS A 42 19.81 -9.19 13.29
CA LYS A 42 21.13 -9.52 13.89
C LYS A 42 21.36 -11.03 13.80
N LEU A 43 22.22 -11.47 12.92
CA LEU A 43 22.76 -12.81 12.96
C LEU A 43 24.23 -12.82 12.57
N ASN A 44 25.04 -13.50 13.42
CA ASN A 44 26.43 -13.92 13.33
C ASN A 44 27.25 -13.58 12.07
N ARG A 45 28.38 -12.92 12.32
CA ARG A 45 29.44 -12.58 11.36
C ARG A 45 30.03 -13.82 10.69
N LYS A 46 29.40 -14.35 9.66
CA LYS A 46 30.06 -15.07 8.58
C LYS A 46 29.71 -14.34 7.29
N LYS A 47 30.76 -14.01 6.50
CA LYS A 47 30.72 -13.26 5.25
C LYS A 47 29.54 -13.71 4.39
N GLN A 48 28.42 -12.99 4.42
CA GLN A 48 27.37 -13.15 3.44
C GLN A 48 27.65 -12.17 2.28
N LYS A 49 27.92 -12.73 1.11
CA LYS A 49 27.99 -12.03 -0.16
C LYS A 49 26.62 -11.39 -0.40
N LEU A 50 26.55 -10.05 -0.40
CA LEU A 50 25.35 -9.31 -0.81
C LEU A 50 25.00 -9.74 -2.23
N LYS A 51 23.95 -10.52 -2.37
CA LYS A 51 23.41 -10.87 -3.67
C LYS A 51 22.60 -9.68 -4.15
N LEU A 52 23.16 -8.91 -5.06
CA LEU A 52 22.41 -7.92 -5.84
C LEU A 52 21.21 -8.66 -6.46
N ILE A 53 20.02 -8.33 -6.01
CA ILE A 53 18.81 -8.80 -6.67
C ILE A 53 18.75 -8.02 -7.97
N SER A 54 19.16 -8.65 -9.05
CA SER A 54 19.15 -8.06 -10.38
C SER A 54 17.71 -7.70 -10.80
N GLN A 55 17.57 -6.68 -11.63
CA GLN A 55 16.29 -6.26 -12.22
C GLN A 55 15.53 -7.40 -12.93
N ASN A 56 16.17 -8.54 -13.18
CA ASN A 56 15.56 -9.74 -13.77
C ASN A 56 14.54 -10.44 -12.85
N SER A 57 14.55 -10.17 -11.54
CA SER A 57 13.54 -10.76 -10.61
C SER A 57 12.16 -10.12 -10.72
N VAL A 58 12.05 -8.91 -11.26
CA VAL A 58 10.76 -8.22 -11.46
C VAL A 58 9.96 -8.87 -12.61
N ASN A 59 10.62 -9.51 -13.55
CA ASN A 59 9.96 -10.14 -14.70
C ASN A 59 9.17 -11.41 -14.34
N ASN A 60 9.44 -12.03 -13.19
CA ASN A 60 8.80 -13.27 -12.74
C ASN A 60 7.70 -13.06 -11.68
N LEU A 61 7.40 -11.82 -11.27
CA LEU A 61 6.28 -11.57 -10.37
C LEU A 61 4.96 -11.78 -11.13
N ASN A 62 4.00 -12.43 -10.48
CA ASN A 62 2.64 -12.51 -11.01
C ASN A 62 1.96 -11.13 -10.93
N PRO A 63 1.03 -10.81 -11.84
CA PRO A 63 0.17 -9.63 -11.70
C PRO A 63 -0.57 -9.67 -10.36
N GLU A 64 -0.56 -8.55 -9.65
CA GLU A 64 -1.21 -8.43 -8.35
C GLU A 64 -1.85 -7.06 -8.20
N ILE A 65 -2.97 -6.99 -7.50
CA ILE A 65 -3.64 -5.75 -7.11
C ILE A 65 -4.17 -5.88 -5.69
N SER A 66 -4.08 -4.80 -4.91
CA SER A 66 -4.63 -4.72 -3.56
C SER A 66 -5.27 -3.37 -3.32
N ILE A 67 -6.47 -3.36 -2.75
CA ILE A 67 -7.13 -2.18 -2.20
C ILE A 67 -6.56 -1.98 -0.78
N LEU A 68 -5.96 -0.83 -0.51
CA LEU A 68 -5.28 -0.54 0.77
C LEU A 68 -6.06 0.41 1.65
N SER A 69 -6.77 1.38 1.07
CA SER A 69 -7.51 2.36 1.84
C SER A 69 -8.65 2.98 1.05
N ILE A 70 -9.63 3.49 1.80
CA ILE A 70 -10.77 4.25 1.29
C ILE A 70 -10.91 5.49 2.16
N THR A 71 -10.88 6.66 1.55
CA THR A 71 -11.15 7.94 2.22
C THR A 71 -12.46 8.50 1.69
N ASN A 72 -13.38 8.82 2.59
CA ASN A 72 -14.63 9.48 2.25
C ASN A 72 -14.45 11.00 2.38
N ASP A 73 -14.61 11.72 1.31
CA ASP A 73 -14.66 13.17 1.31
C ASP A 73 -16.14 13.59 1.30
N LEU A 74 -16.62 14.06 2.46
CA LEU A 74 -18.01 14.47 2.62
C LEU A 74 -18.32 15.81 1.95
N GLU A 75 -17.32 16.69 1.79
CA GLU A 75 -17.50 17.99 1.17
C GLU A 75 -17.67 17.85 -0.35
N LEU A 76 -16.84 17.02 -0.96
CA LEU A 76 -16.89 16.74 -2.39
C LEU A 76 -17.86 15.60 -2.76
N ASN A 77 -18.47 14.94 -1.77
CA ASN A 77 -19.31 13.75 -1.99
C ASN A 77 -18.59 12.66 -2.78
N GLN A 78 -17.32 12.40 -2.44
CA GLN A 78 -16.47 11.49 -3.17
C GLN A 78 -15.82 10.46 -2.24
N LEU A 79 -15.57 9.27 -2.80
CA LEU A 79 -14.73 8.24 -2.23
C LEU A 79 -13.44 8.16 -3.00
N GLN A 80 -12.32 8.37 -2.34
CA GLN A 80 -11.00 8.08 -2.88
C GLN A 80 -10.57 6.68 -2.45
N ILE A 81 -10.38 5.79 -3.42
CA ILE A 81 -9.89 4.44 -3.21
C ILE A 81 -8.45 4.41 -3.63
N SER A 82 -7.58 3.91 -2.76
CA SER A 82 -6.15 3.82 -3.03
C SER A 82 -5.65 2.41 -2.84
N GLY A 83 -4.66 2.04 -3.61
CA GLY A 83 -4.12 0.71 -3.58
C GLY A 83 -2.74 0.58 -4.19
N TYR A 84 -2.33 -0.67 -4.31
CA TYR A 84 -1.05 -1.08 -4.87
C TYR A 84 -1.28 -2.13 -5.95
N SER A 85 -0.42 -2.15 -6.97
CA SER A 85 -0.49 -3.14 -8.05
C SER A 85 0.89 -3.47 -8.62
N ILE A 86 1.01 -4.67 -9.18
CA ILE A 86 2.20 -5.15 -9.89
C ILE A 86 1.79 -5.58 -11.28
N LYS A 87 2.54 -5.17 -12.30
CA LYS A 87 2.38 -5.61 -13.70
C LYS A 87 1.05 -5.28 -14.36
N GLY A 88 0.55 -4.07 -14.15
CA GLY A 88 -0.57 -3.53 -14.91
C GLY A 88 -0.26 -2.16 -15.46
N VAL A 89 -1.14 -1.63 -16.29
CA VAL A 89 -1.02 -0.28 -16.87
C VAL A 89 -2.16 0.63 -16.41
N LYS A 90 -3.27 0.05 -15.98
CA LYS A 90 -4.48 0.77 -15.57
C LYS A 90 -5.23 -0.05 -14.52
N VAL A 91 -5.88 0.64 -13.60
CA VAL A 91 -6.83 0.03 -12.67
C VAL A 91 -8.24 0.49 -13.01
N GLU A 92 -9.18 -0.41 -12.95
CA GLU A 92 -10.61 -0.13 -13.06
C GLU A 92 -11.30 -0.54 -11.76
N ALA A 93 -12.03 0.39 -11.14
CA ALA A 93 -12.82 0.13 -9.96
C ALA A 93 -14.31 0.36 -10.20
N ARG A 94 -15.14 -0.45 -9.54
CA ARG A 94 -16.60 -0.31 -9.56
C ARG A 94 -17.22 -0.91 -8.31
N VAL A 95 -18.39 -0.44 -7.98
CA VAL A 95 -19.33 -1.19 -7.13
C VAL A 95 -19.97 -2.28 -8.00
N LEU A 96 -20.23 -3.46 -7.42
CA LEU A 96 -20.81 -4.59 -8.16
C LEU A 96 -22.10 -4.17 -8.86
N GLY A 97 -22.16 -4.40 -10.17
CA GLY A 97 -23.27 -3.98 -11.03
C GLY A 97 -23.29 -2.51 -11.42
N GLY A 98 -22.36 -1.69 -10.89
CA GLY A 98 -22.29 -0.25 -11.14
C GLY A 98 -21.33 0.14 -12.28
N LYS A 99 -21.27 1.47 -12.50
CA LYS A 99 -20.38 2.11 -13.46
C LYS A 99 -18.91 1.84 -13.14
N VAL A 100 -18.09 1.71 -14.17
CA VAL A 100 -16.61 1.55 -14.06
C VAL A 100 -15.94 2.92 -14.02
N PHE A 101 -15.00 3.07 -13.11
CA PHE A 101 -14.10 4.21 -12.95
C PHE A 101 -12.67 3.75 -13.17
N SER A 102 -11.85 4.56 -13.82
CA SER A 102 -10.47 4.19 -14.16
C SER A 102 -9.45 5.09 -13.49
N GLY A 103 -8.31 4.53 -13.13
CA GLY A 103 -7.15 5.25 -12.61
C GLY A 103 -5.86 4.75 -13.24
N SER A 104 -4.87 5.64 -13.31
CA SER A 104 -3.51 5.31 -13.73
C SER A 104 -2.71 4.73 -12.58
N ILE A 105 -1.64 4.01 -12.92
CA ILE A 105 -0.68 3.45 -11.96
C ILE A 105 0.59 4.30 -12.04
N LEU A 106 1.06 4.78 -10.88
CA LEU A 106 2.33 5.48 -10.74
C LEU A 106 3.13 4.79 -9.63
N ASP A 107 4.32 4.32 -9.93
CA ASP A 107 5.21 3.63 -8.97
C ASP A 107 4.51 2.49 -8.21
N ASN A 108 3.72 1.69 -8.92
CA ASN A 108 2.88 0.62 -8.40
C ASN A 108 1.71 1.09 -7.51
N ALA A 109 1.60 2.37 -7.18
CA ALA A 109 0.46 2.94 -6.48
C ALA A 109 -0.62 3.37 -7.47
N TRP A 110 -1.87 3.27 -7.03
CA TRP A 110 -3.02 3.75 -7.80
C TRP A 110 -4.05 4.38 -6.88
N ASN A 111 -4.82 5.31 -7.43
CA ASN A 111 -6.00 5.85 -6.78
C ASN A 111 -7.12 6.05 -7.80
N ILE A 112 -8.35 5.93 -7.34
CA ILE A 112 -9.57 6.14 -8.13
C ILE A 112 -10.59 6.85 -7.26
N THR A 113 -11.25 7.84 -7.83
CA THR A 113 -12.33 8.57 -7.18
C THR A 113 -13.67 8.14 -7.74
N LEU A 114 -14.62 7.84 -6.86
CA LEU A 114 -16.01 7.53 -7.20
C LEU A 114 -16.95 8.44 -6.39
N PRO A 115 -18.19 8.66 -6.87
CA PRO A 115 -19.23 9.28 -6.04
C PRO A 115 -19.51 8.43 -4.80
N ASN A 116 -19.60 9.05 -3.61
CA ASN A 116 -19.89 8.32 -2.38
C ASN A 116 -21.33 7.78 -2.33
N SER A 117 -22.24 8.38 -3.08
CA SER A 117 -23.63 7.93 -3.24
C SER A 117 -23.78 6.52 -3.83
N LEU A 118 -22.71 5.96 -4.42
CA LEU A 118 -22.70 4.58 -4.91
C LEU A 118 -22.69 3.55 -3.79
N ILE A 119 -22.33 3.95 -2.57
CA ILE A 119 -22.26 3.03 -1.42
C ILE A 119 -23.46 3.30 -0.50
N SER A 120 -24.55 2.66 -0.80
CA SER A 120 -25.74 2.62 0.06
C SER A 120 -25.97 1.18 0.55
N GLY A 121 -25.98 0.97 1.88
CA GLY A 121 -26.07 -0.38 2.45
C GLY A 121 -24.79 -1.20 2.25
N GLU A 122 -24.94 -2.52 2.11
CA GLU A 122 -23.83 -3.44 1.82
C GLU A 122 -23.56 -3.48 0.33
N GLN A 123 -22.30 -3.29 -0.04
CA GLN A 123 -21.83 -3.29 -1.42
C GLN A 123 -20.51 -4.04 -1.55
N VAL A 124 -20.23 -4.55 -2.75
CA VAL A 124 -18.93 -5.12 -3.10
C VAL A 124 -18.19 -4.13 -3.97
N LEU A 125 -17.08 -3.60 -3.46
CA LEU A 125 -16.15 -2.79 -4.22
C LEU A 125 -15.12 -3.70 -4.89
N ILE A 126 -14.99 -3.57 -6.19
CA ILE A 126 -14.12 -4.40 -7.04
C ILE A 126 -13.07 -3.50 -7.68
N ALA A 127 -11.79 -3.92 -7.64
CA ALA A 127 -10.71 -3.33 -8.41
C ALA A 127 -10.09 -4.38 -9.33
N ASN A 128 -10.01 -4.07 -10.61
CA ASN A 128 -9.41 -4.91 -11.65
C ASN A 128 -8.11 -4.26 -12.15
N LEU A 129 -7.06 -5.06 -12.27
CA LEU A 129 -5.81 -4.67 -12.90
C LEU A 129 -5.86 -5.02 -14.38
N ILE A 130 -5.60 -4.04 -15.23
CA ILE A 130 -5.68 -4.15 -16.68
C ILE A 130 -4.26 -4.12 -17.27
N ASP A 131 -3.95 -5.04 -18.17
CA ASP A 131 -2.70 -5.08 -18.91
C ASP A 131 -2.71 -4.18 -20.17
N LYS A 132 -1.61 -4.18 -20.91
CA LYS A 132 -1.46 -3.41 -22.16
C LYS A 132 -2.42 -3.85 -23.27
N LEU A 133 -2.96 -5.07 -23.19
CA LEU A 133 -3.91 -5.62 -24.17
C LEU A 133 -5.37 -5.37 -23.77
N GLY A 134 -5.61 -4.67 -22.64
CA GLY A 134 -6.97 -4.42 -22.12
C GLY A 134 -7.57 -5.60 -21.36
N LYS A 135 -6.78 -6.65 -21.05
CA LYS A 135 -7.23 -7.83 -20.34
C LYS A 135 -7.11 -7.63 -18.83
N ILE A 136 -8.09 -8.15 -18.07
CA ILE A 136 -8.01 -8.23 -16.61
C ILE A 136 -7.00 -9.32 -16.24
N VAL A 137 -5.91 -8.92 -15.56
CA VAL A 137 -4.81 -9.82 -15.17
C VAL A 137 -4.76 -10.08 -13.67
N ALA A 138 -5.41 -9.25 -12.85
CA ALA A 138 -5.61 -9.47 -11.42
C ALA A 138 -6.87 -8.75 -10.95
N LYS A 139 -7.44 -9.21 -9.84
CA LYS A 139 -8.64 -8.63 -9.24
C LYS A 139 -8.51 -8.63 -7.72
N ASP A 140 -8.97 -7.56 -7.11
CA ASP A 140 -9.20 -7.48 -5.66
C ASP A 140 -10.62 -7.00 -5.38
N GLN A 141 -11.19 -7.41 -4.24
CA GLN A 141 -12.53 -6.99 -3.82
C GLN A 141 -12.66 -6.94 -2.31
N ILE A 142 -13.53 -6.05 -1.86
CA ILE A 142 -13.87 -5.89 -0.44
C ILE A 142 -15.37 -5.65 -0.31
N ASN A 143 -15.94 -6.10 0.81
CA ASN A 143 -17.27 -5.68 1.23
C ASN A 143 -17.15 -4.33 1.94
N ILE A 144 -17.99 -3.38 1.54
CA ILE A 144 -18.07 -2.05 2.13
C ILE A 144 -19.52 -1.75 2.51
N TYR A 145 -19.69 -1.08 3.64
CA TYR A 145 -20.99 -0.75 4.20
C TYR A 145 -21.14 0.75 4.30
N GLY A 146 -22.24 1.30 3.82
CA GLY A 146 -22.52 2.74 3.90
C GLY A 146 -22.47 3.30 5.31
N GLU A 147 -22.87 2.50 6.32
CA GLU A 147 -22.77 2.86 7.73
C GLU A 147 -21.31 3.06 8.19
N ILE A 148 -20.38 2.20 7.73
CA ILE A 148 -18.96 2.34 8.05
C ILE A 148 -18.39 3.64 7.50
N LEU A 149 -18.79 4.03 6.29
CA LEU A 149 -18.39 5.29 5.68
C LEU A 149 -18.93 6.49 6.45
N LYS A 150 -20.20 6.45 6.87
CA LYS A 150 -20.78 7.50 7.71
C LYS A 150 -20.05 7.65 9.03
N ASN A 151 -19.73 6.53 9.71
CA ASN A 151 -19.00 6.51 10.98
C ASN A 151 -17.54 6.97 10.82
N ALA A 152 -16.93 6.72 9.69
CA ALA A 152 -15.58 7.19 9.39
C ALA A 152 -15.55 8.72 9.20
N GLY A 153 -16.64 9.33 8.72
CA GLY A 153 -16.64 10.74 8.34
C GLY A 153 -15.59 11.00 7.24
N ASN A 154 -14.77 12.04 7.43
CA ASN A 154 -13.66 12.36 6.54
C ASN A 154 -12.37 11.54 6.84
N LYS A 155 -12.45 10.53 7.72
CA LYS A 155 -11.29 9.69 8.06
C LYS A 155 -11.09 8.59 7.04
N THR A 156 -9.86 8.08 7.03
CA THR A 156 -9.47 6.96 6.16
C THR A 156 -9.86 5.62 6.76
N LEU A 157 -10.51 4.79 5.97
CA LEU A 157 -10.69 3.37 6.23
C LEU A 157 -9.47 2.61 5.68
N LEU A 158 -8.74 1.96 6.55
CA LEU A 158 -7.68 1.03 6.18
C LEU A 158 -8.28 -0.33 5.85
N VAL A 159 -7.79 -0.97 4.79
CA VAL A 159 -8.08 -2.37 4.46
C VAL A 159 -6.95 -3.25 4.95
N VAL A 160 -7.21 -4.11 5.93
CA VAL A 160 -6.22 -5.04 6.47
C VAL A 160 -5.72 -5.98 5.38
N GLN A 161 -4.41 -6.12 5.27
CA GLN A 161 -3.76 -7.02 4.32
C GLN A 161 -3.26 -8.29 5.02
N LYS A 162 -3.00 -9.33 4.24
CA LYS A 162 -2.39 -10.56 4.76
C LYS A 162 -1.02 -10.26 5.39
N GLY A 163 -0.83 -10.67 6.64
CA GLY A 163 0.41 -10.44 7.40
C GLY A 163 0.49 -9.08 8.09
N ASP A 164 -0.61 -8.33 8.14
CA ASP A 164 -0.72 -7.14 8.97
C ASP A 164 -0.88 -7.49 10.44
N ALA A 165 -0.42 -6.57 11.29
CA ALA A 165 -0.65 -6.53 12.72
C ALA A 165 -0.94 -5.07 13.13
N LEU A 166 -1.77 -4.84 14.12
CA LEU A 166 -2.18 -3.47 14.51
C LEU A 166 -0.99 -2.56 14.83
N TRP A 167 0.01 -3.07 15.56
CA TRP A 167 1.22 -2.31 15.89
C TRP A 167 2.02 -1.92 14.64
N LYS A 168 2.08 -2.82 13.64
CA LYS A 168 2.77 -2.56 12.36
C LYS A 168 2.03 -1.53 11.52
N ILE A 169 0.70 -1.64 11.47
CA ILE A 169 -0.17 -0.65 10.83
C ILE A 169 0.01 0.72 11.49
N ALA A 170 -0.05 0.79 12.82
CA ALA A 170 0.13 2.03 13.57
C ALA A 170 1.53 2.63 13.32
N TYR A 171 2.57 1.82 13.34
CA TYR A 171 3.91 2.29 13.04
C TYR A 171 4.02 2.89 11.64
N GLN A 172 3.47 2.21 10.63
CA GLN A 172 3.55 2.65 9.23
C GLN A 172 2.66 3.85 8.91
N ARG A 173 1.49 3.95 9.52
CA ARG A 173 0.47 4.96 9.18
C ARG A 173 0.43 6.14 10.13
N LEU A 174 0.80 5.94 11.39
CA LEU A 174 0.71 6.94 12.45
C LEU A 174 2.09 7.33 12.99
N GLY A 175 3.16 6.67 12.53
CA GLY A 175 4.55 6.97 12.90
C GLY A 175 4.98 6.38 14.26
N GLY A 176 4.14 5.57 14.92
CA GLY A 176 4.47 4.93 16.19
C GLY A 176 3.63 3.69 16.44
N GLY A 177 4.28 2.56 16.77
CA GLY A 177 3.59 1.29 16.96
C GLY A 177 2.62 1.32 18.15
N GLU A 178 2.95 2.06 19.21
CA GLU A 178 2.12 2.25 20.42
C GLU A 178 0.75 2.88 20.12
N LYS A 179 0.64 3.63 19.01
CA LYS A 179 -0.61 4.25 18.55
C LYS A 179 -1.66 3.27 18.06
N TYR A 180 -1.34 1.96 18.03
CA TYR A 180 -2.35 0.94 17.74
C TYR A 180 -3.56 1.01 18.70
N VAL A 181 -3.35 1.51 19.92
CA VAL A 181 -4.43 1.75 20.90
C VAL A 181 -5.46 2.75 20.37
N ASP A 182 -5.06 3.75 19.58
CA ASP A 182 -5.98 4.73 19.02
C ASP A 182 -6.81 4.12 17.89
N ILE A 183 -6.21 3.20 17.10
CA ILE A 183 -6.97 2.41 16.13
C ILE A 183 -8.03 1.57 16.84
N ILE A 184 -7.67 0.88 17.95
CA ILE A 184 -8.64 0.09 18.75
C ILE A 184 -9.77 0.96 19.27
N LYS A 185 -9.48 2.14 19.82
CA LYS A 185 -10.49 3.06 20.36
C LYS A 185 -11.55 3.44 19.32
N LEU A 186 -11.12 3.69 18.07
CA LEU A 186 -12.02 4.04 16.96
C LEU A 186 -12.79 2.84 16.40
N ASN A 187 -12.34 1.62 16.68
CA ASN A 187 -12.89 0.40 16.10
C ASN A 187 -13.32 -0.63 17.16
N LYS A 188 -13.74 -0.17 18.35
CA LYS A 188 -14.08 -1.03 19.50
C LYS A 188 -15.08 -2.14 19.17
N ASN A 189 -16.04 -1.87 18.29
CA ASN A 189 -17.08 -2.84 17.91
C ASN A 189 -16.58 -3.87 16.88
N LYS A 190 -15.35 -3.74 16.37
CA LYS A 190 -14.78 -4.62 15.34
C LYS A 190 -13.52 -5.33 15.81
N ILE A 191 -12.79 -4.76 16.77
CA ILE A 191 -11.55 -5.32 17.29
C ILE A 191 -11.82 -5.83 18.70
N ASN A 192 -12.21 -7.10 18.80
CA ASN A 192 -12.40 -7.78 20.10
C ASN A 192 -11.06 -8.24 20.68
N ASN A 193 -10.13 -8.67 19.82
CA ASN A 193 -8.79 -9.07 20.19
C ASN A 193 -7.78 -8.38 19.26
N PRO A 194 -6.89 -7.51 19.79
CA PRO A 194 -5.89 -6.79 19.00
C PRO A 194 -4.90 -7.70 18.25
N ASP A 195 -4.67 -8.90 18.75
CA ASP A 195 -3.76 -9.87 18.14
C ASP A 195 -4.43 -10.69 17.03
N LEU A 196 -5.75 -10.56 16.88
CA LEU A 196 -6.57 -11.31 15.93
C LEU A 196 -7.28 -10.36 14.97
N ILE A 197 -6.54 -9.90 13.96
CA ILE A 197 -7.09 -9.18 12.81
C ILE A 197 -6.98 -10.01 11.55
N PHE A 198 -7.94 -9.86 10.64
CA PHE A 198 -8.05 -10.68 9.44
C PHE A 198 -7.96 -9.82 8.18
N PRO A 199 -7.41 -10.36 7.09
CA PRO A 199 -7.41 -9.68 5.80
C PRO A 199 -8.82 -9.24 5.39
N LYS A 200 -8.91 -8.07 4.75
CA LYS A 200 -10.14 -7.42 4.29
C LYS A 200 -11.02 -6.81 5.38
N GLN A 201 -10.63 -6.88 6.64
CA GLN A 201 -11.26 -6.03 7.66
C GLN A 201 -11.02 -4.55 7.35
N LEU A 202 -12.01 -3.71 7.69
CA LEU A 202 -11.97 -2.26 7.52
C LEU A 202 -11.84 -1.58 8.88
N PHE A 203 -10.75 -0.84 9.11
CA PHE A 203 -10.53 -0.07 10.33
C PHE A 203 -10.46 1.42 10.03
N ILE A 204 -11.14 2.22 10.85
CA ILE A 204 -11.03 3.68 10.83
C ILE A 204 -9.68 4.06 11.42
N LEU A 205 -8.88 4.82 10.68
CA LEU A 205 -7.65 5.42 11.19
C LEU A 205 -7.94 6.75 11.87
N PRO A 206 -7.20 7.11 12.95
CA PRO A 206 -7.31 8.40 13.63
C PRO A 206 -6.91 9.58 12.76
#